data_658dea7c502b44664fcb107c744d055a
#
_entry.id   658dea7c502b44664fcb107c744d055a
#
_cell.length_a   1.000
_cell.length_b   1.000
_cell.length_c   1.000
_cell.angle_alpha   90.00
_cell.angle_beta   90.00
_cell.angle_gamma   90.00
#
_symmetry.space_group_name_H-M   'P 1'
#
loop_
_entity.id
_entity.type
_entity.pdbx_description
1 polymer ?
#
loop_
_entity_poly.entity_id
_entity_poly.type
_entity_poly.pdbx_seq_one_letter_code
_entity_poly.pdbx_strand_id
1 'polypeptide(L)'
;MLYIGKMSRKYKKKKRATKASCADRYDLYLQAVQAPEHEVPFFDRVFRKAYGRPASILREDFCGTFAVCCQWVKGRPNRHAIGVDLDPEPLAWGIKHNLDKLKPVDRTRIELLQADVRGNQGRRADVLAAQNFSFWIFKTRNELARYFSAAHKNLRRQGVLVLDMMGGSESIEEDRHDE
;
A
#
# COMPACT_ATOMS: atom_id res chain seq x y z
N MET A 1 -8.18 -10.20 70.96
CA MET A 1 -9.26 -10.45 69.95
C MET A 1 -8.71 -9.95 68.65
N LEU A 2 -8.11 -10.85 67.82
CA LEU A 2 -7.46 -10.52 66.58
C LEU A 2 -8.45 -10.72 65.44
N TYR A 3 -8.74 -9.65 64.66
CA TYR A 3 -9.60 -9.66 63.48
C TYR A 3 -8.72 -9.97 62.27
N ILE A 4 -8.86 -11.18 61.68
CA ILE A 4 -8.17 -11.57 60.46
C ILE A 4 -9.10 -11.21 59.26
N GLY A 5 -8.75 -10.11 58.54
CA GLY A 5 -9.46 -9.69 57.36
C GLY A 5 -9.20 -10.67 56.20
N LYS A 6 -10.25 -11.24 55.63
CA LYS A 6 -10.21 -12.07 54.42
C LYS A 6 -9.89 -11.21 53.22
N MET A 7 -8.69 -11.35 52.66
CA MET A 7 -8.34 -10.80 51.33
C MET A 7 -9.09 -11.56 50.23
N SER A 8 -10.09 -10.92 49.63
CA SER A 8 -10.81 -11.43 48.47
C SER A 8 -9.91 -11.32 47.24
N ARG A 9 -9.37 -12.44 46.75
CA ARG A 9 -8.70 -12.50 45.43
C ARG A 9 -9.75 -12.35 44.35
N LYS A 10 -9.83 -11.17 43.73
CA LYS A 10 -10.61 -10.95 42.50
C LYS A 10 -9.98 -11.78 41.38
N TYR A 11 -10.60 -12.90 41.04
CA TYR A 11 -10.27 -13.65 39.81
C TYR A 11 -10.60 -12.78 38.58
N LYS A 12 -9.57 -12.24 37.93
CA LYS A 12 -9.75 -11.64 36.60
C LYS A 12 -10.08 -12.75 35.62
N LYS A 13 -11.37 -12.88 35.23
CA LYS A 13 -11.77 -13.76 34.13
C LYS A 13 -10.94 -13.41 32.90
N LYS A 14 -10.10 -14.32 32.39
CA LYS A 14 -9.45 -14.19 31.09
C LYS A 14 -10.56 -14.00 30.05
N LYS A 15 -10.62 -12.83 29.41
CA LYS A 15 -11.53 -12.59 28.28
C LYS A 15 -11.18 -13.62 27.20
N ARG A 16 -12.16 -14.41 26.79
CA ARG A 16 -12.03 -15.38 25.69
C ARG A 16 -11.70 -14.58 24.43
N ALA A 17 -10.62 -14.94 23.74
CA ALA A 17 -10.26 -14.28 22.49
C ALA A 17 -11.41 -14.43 21.48
N THR A 18 -11.87 -13.33 20.92
CA THR A 18 -12.89 -13.33 19.86
C THR A 18 -12.18 -13.45 18.50
N LYS A 19 -12.90 -13.89 17.45
CA LYS A 19 -12.35 -13.91 16.09
C LYS A 19 -11.80 -12.53 15.69
N ALA A 20 -12.49 -11.45 16.04
CA ALA A 20 -12.06 -10.09 15.78
C ALA A 20 -10.77 -9.70 16.52
N SER A 21 -10.57 -10.18 17.78
CA SER A 21 -9.34 -9.88 18.52
C SER A 21 -8.10 -10.68 18.07
N CYS A 22 -8.32 -11.71 17.24
CA CYS A 22 -7.26 -12.54 16.66
C CYS A 22 -6.99 -12.23 15.17
N ALA A 23 -7.82 -11.39 14.55
CA ALA A 23 -7.69 -11.03 13.14
C ALA A 23 -6.50 -10.10 12.92
N ASP A 24 -5.71 -10.41 11.90
CA ASP A 24 -4.64 -9.54 11.43
C ASP A 24 -5.23 -8.44 10.53
N ARG A 25 -5.04 -7.16 10.89
CA ARG A 25 -5.62 -6.03 10.18
C ARG A 25 -5.09 -5.91 8.74
N TYR A 26 -3.85 -6.27 8.51
CA TYR A 26 -3.25 -6.19 7.18
C TYR A 26 -3.70 -7.33 6.28
N ASP A 27 -3.88 -8.53 6.84
CA ASP A 27 -4.45 -9.66 6.10
C ASP A 27 -5.89 -9.36 5.68
N LEU A 28 -6.71 -8.80 6.59
CA LEU A 28 -8.08 -8.38 6.27
C LEU A 28 -8.09 -7.27 5.22
N TYR A 29 -7.18 -6.30 5.31
CA TYR A 29 -7.06 -5.21 4.34
C TYR A 29 -6.70 -5.75 2.94
N LEU A 30 -5.73 -6.65 2.84
CA LEU A 30 -5.37 -7.28 1.57
C LEU A 30 -6.54 -8.03 0.94
N GLN A 31 -7.34 -8.74 1.75
CA GLN A 31 -8.50 -9.48 1.25
C GLN A 31 -9.68 -8.59 0.82
N ALA A 32 -9.85 -7.42 1.46
CA ALA A 32 -11.00 -6.57 1.25
C ALA A 32 -10.76 -5.43 0.24
N VAL A 33 -9.53 -4.95 0.10
CA VAL A 33 -9.24 -3.68 -0.58
C VAL A 33 -8.25 -3.84 -1.74
N GLN A 34 -7.23 -4.69 -1.61
CA GLN A 34 -6.20 -4.84 -2.64
C GLN A 34 -6.43 -6.10 -3.49
N ALA A 35 -6.25 -5.94 -4.80
CA ALA A 35 -6.34 -7.04 -5.77
C ALA A 35 -5.13 -7.01 -6.73
N PRO A 36 -3.90 -7.31 -6.22
CA PRO A 36 -2.67 -7.20 -6.99
C PRO A 36 -2.67 -7.98 -8.30
N GLU A 37 -3.43 -9.08 -8.36
CA GLU A 37 -3.61 -9.92 -9.55
C GLU A 37 -4.42 -9.21 -10.66
N HIS A 38 -5.23 -8.21 -10.34
CA HIS A 38 -5.96 -7.38 -11.30
C HIS A 38 -5.24 -6.07 -11.61
N GLU A 39 -4.60 -5.48 -10.61
CA GLU A 39 -3.89 -4.20 -10.69
C GLU A 39 -2.66 -4.30 -11.59
N VAL A 40 -1.84 -5.31 -11.40
CA VAL A 40 -0.61 -5.52 -12.19
C VAL A 40 -0.88 -5.70 -13.69
N PRO A 41 -1.82 -6.55 -14.14
CA PRO A 41 -2.21 -6.61 -15.55
C PRO A 41 -2.79 -5.30 -16.09
N PHE A 42 -3.51 -4.54 -15.27
CA PHE A 42 -4.02 -3.22 -15.65
C PHE A 42 -2.88 -2.25 -15.94
N PHE A 43 -1.88 -2.14 -15.05
CA PHE A 43 -0.71 -1.27 -15.25
C PHE A 43 0.06 -1.62 -16.52
N ASP A 44 0.29 -2.91 -16.75
CA ASP A 44 1.00 -3.39 -17.94
C ASP A 44 0.22 -3.06 -19.22
N ARG A 45 -1.10 -3.21 -19.21
CA ARG A 45 -1.98 -2.89 -20.32
C ARG A 45 -1.98 -1.38 -20.62
N VAL A 46 -2.14 -0.54 -19.61
CA VAL A 46 -2.16 0.93 -19.77
C VAL A 46 -0.83 1.42 -20.32
N PHE A 47 0.27 0.97 -19.75
CA PHE A 47 1.61 1.36 -20.20
C PHE A 47 1.89 0.90 -21.64
N ARG A 48 1.53 -0.36 -21.96
CA ARG A 48 1.69 -0.92 -23.31
C ARG A 48 0.85 -0.17 -24.35
N LYS A 49 -0.39 0.21 -23.98
CA LYS A 49 -1.25 1.02 -24.85
C LYS A 49 -0.64 2.39 -25.13
N ALA A 50 0.00 3.02 -24.14
CA ALA A 50 0.62 4.33 -24.28
C ALA A 50 1.92 4.32 -25.10
N TYR A 51 2.74 3.26 -24.96
CA TYR A 51 4.12 3.28 -25.46
C TYR A 51 4.51 2.07 -26.34
N GLY A 52 3.62 1.13 -26.63
CA GLY A 52 3.87 -0.02 -27.51
C GLY A 52 4.84 -1.06 -26.98
N ARG A 53 5.37 -0.90 -25.75
CA ARG A 53 6.33 -1.80 -25.10
C ARG A 53 5.88 -2.19 -23.69
N PRO A 54 6.36 -3.28 -23.14
CA PRO A 54 6.07 -3.63 -21.76
C PRO A 54 6.82 -2.70 -20.77
N ALA A 55 6.17 -2.43 -19.63
CA ALA A 55 6.81 -1.77 -18.50
C ALA A 55 7.75 -2.72 -17.76
N SER A 56 8.85 -2.20 -17.21
CA SER A 56 9.84 -2.97 -16.46
C SER A 56 10.00 -2.50 -15.02
N ILE A 57 9.81 -1.23 -14.72
CA ILE A 57 9.95 -0.67 -13.37
C ILE A 57 8.62 -0.12 -12.90
N LEU A 58 8.09 -0.68 -11.82
CA LEU A 58 6.99 -0.14 -11.05
C LEU A 58 7.52 0.64 -9.85
N ARG A 59 6.94 1.79 -9.57
CA ARG A 59 7.00 2.44 -8.27
C ARG A 59 5.59 2.49 -7.69
N GLU A 60 5.44 2.03 -6.46
CA GLU A 60 4.20 2.10 -5.68
C GLU A 60 4.42 3.10 -4.54
N ASP A 61 3.80 4.27 -4.65
CA ASP A 61 3.76 5.25 -3.58
C ASP A 61 2.64 4.87 -2.60
N PHE A 62 2.87 5.05 -1.29
CA PHE A 62 1.99 4.58 -0.21
C PHE A 62 1.79 3.06 -0.24
N CYS A 63 2.89 2.34 -0.46
CA CYS A 63 2.85 0.90 -0.77
C CYS A 63 2.37 0.01 0.38
N GLY A 64 2.33 0.51 1.62
CA GLY A 64 1.89 -0.24 2.78
C GLY A 64 2.61 -1.58 2.91
N THR A 65 1.87 -2.67 2.71
CA THR A 65 2.41 -4.05 2.72
C THR A 65 3.10 -4.45 1.41
N PHE A 66 3.15 -3.56 0.41
CA PHE A 66 3.77 -3.72 -0.91
C PHE A 66 3.41 -5.03 -1.65
N ALA A 67 2.17 -5.49 -1.45
CA ALA A 67 1.67 -6.70 -2.11
C ALA A 67 1.69 -6.57 -3.64
N VAL A 68 1.41 -5.37 -4.16
CA VAL A 68 1.44 -5.06 -5.60
C VAL A 68 2.86 -5.12 -6.15
N CYS A 69 3.85 -4.57 -5.43
CA CYS A 69 5.27 -4.72 -5.76
C CYS A 69 5.67 -6.19 -5.86
N CYS A 70 5.23 -7.02 -4.90
CA CYS A 70 5.49 -8.46 -4.89
C CYS A 70 4.87 -9.16 -6.11
N GLN A 71 3.63 -8.83 -6.44
CA GLN A 71 2.96 -9.40 -7.62
C GLN A 71 3.62 -8.94 -8.92
N TRP A 72 4.06 -7.67 -8.99
CA TRP A 72 4.73 -7.13 -10.16
C TRP A 72 5.97 -7.92 -10.56
N VAL A 73 6.88 -8.19 -9.63
CA VAL A 73 8.14 -8.89 -9.92
C VAL A 73 7.96 -10.35 -10.34
N LYS A 74 6.87 -11.02 -9.88
CA LYS A 74 6.55 -12.38 -10.32
C LYS A 74 6.23 -12.47 -11.81
N GLY A 75 5.72 -11.40 -12.40
CA GLY A 75 5.21 -11.41 -13.76
C GLY A 75 6.26 -11.64 -14.83
N ARG A 76 7.47 -11.11 -14.67
CA ARG A 76 8.60 -11.27 -15.63
C ARG A 76 9.96 -11.08 -14.95
N PRO A 77 11.01 -11.78 -15.41
CA PRO A 77 12.35 -11.73 -14.77
C PRO A 77 13.04 -10.35 -14.87
N ASN A 78 12.68 -9.51 -15.83
CA ASN A 78 13.22 -8.15 -15.99
C ASN A 78 12.42 -7.06 -15.27
N ARG A 79 11.41 -7.42 -14.49
CA ARG A 79 10.63 -6.47 -13.70
C ARG A 79 11.31 -6.16 -12.37
N HIS A 80 11.32 -4.88 -12.03
CA HIS A 80 11.76 -4.36 -10.73
C HIS A 80 10.62 -3.56 -10.11
N ALA A 81 10.56 -3.52 -8.79
CA ALA A 81 9.59 -2.74 -8.05
C ALA A 81 10.28 -1.87 -7.01
N ILE A 82 9.71 -0.68 -6.77
CA ILE A 82 10.11 0.24 -5.71
C ILE A 82 8.85 0.53 -4.90
N GLY A 83 8.83 0.09 -3.64
CA GLY A 83 7.77 0.43 -2.70
C GLY A 83 8.20 1.57 -1.81
N VAL A 84 7.37 2.61 -1.70
CA VAL A 84 7.64 3.77 -0.84
C VAL A 84 6.49 3.94 0.14
N ASP A 85 6.81 3.92 1.43
CA ASP A 85 5.85 4.23 2.49
C ASP A 85 6.57 4.92 3.65
N LEU A 86 5.87 5.79 4.35
CA LEU A 86 6.39 6.47 5.52
C LEU A 86 6.27 5.63 6.78
N ASP A 87 5.24 4.77 6.84
CA ASP A 87 4.94 3.96 8.01
C ASP A 87 5.78 2.66 8.02
N PRO A 88 6.64 2.47 9.04
CA PRO A 88 7.44 1.27 9.16
C PRO A 88 6.62 0.01 9.49
N GLU A 89 5.43 0.14 10.08
CA GLU A 89 4.66 -1.01 10.56
C GLU A 89 4.14 -1.89 9.41
N PRO A 90 3.42 -1.35 8.38
CA PRO A 90 3.00 -2.16 7.24
C PRO A 90 4.20 -2.68 6.43
N LEU A 91 5.30 -1.92 6.32
CA LEU A 91 6.52 -2.40 5.66
C LEU A 91 7.09 -3.63 6.36
N ALA A 92 7.21 -3.60 7.69
CA ALA A 92 7.71 -4.73 8.47
C ALA A 92 6.79 -5.96 8.34
N TRP A 93 5.47 -5.75 8.36
CA TRP A 93 4.50 -6.82 8.15
C TRP A 93 4.64 -7.43 6.75
N GLY A 94 4.75 -6.59 5.72
CA GLY A 94 4.90 -7.02 4.33
C GLY A 94 6.18 -7.80 4.07
N ILE A 95 7.30 -7.47 4.72
CA ILE A 95 8.53 -8.24 4.65
C ILE A 95 8.25 -9.68 5.09
N LYS A 96 7.64 -9.87 6.23
CA LYS A 96 7.36 -11.18 6.81
C LYS A 96 6.30 -11.98 6.05
N HIS A 97 5.27 -11.32 5.53
CA HIS A 97 4.08 -12.01 5.00
C HIS A 97 3.99 -12.01 3.47
N ASN A 98 4.64 -11.07 2.78
CA ASN A 98 4.63 -10.96 1.33
C ASN A 98 6.01 -11.26 0.72
N LEU A 99 7.07 -10.56 1.17
CA LEU A 99 8.41 -10.71 0.61
C LEU A 99 8.97 -12.11 0.86
N ASP A 100 8.80 -12.65 2.08
CA ASP A 100 9.32 -13.98 2.44
C ASP A 100 8.65 -15.14 1.69
N LYS A 101 7.49 -14.90 1.09
CA LYS A 101 6.82 -15.88 0.20
C LYS A 101 7.36 -15.89 -1.23
N LEU A 102 8.20 -14.93 -1.60
CA LEU A 102 8.78 -14.86 -2.93
C LEU A 102 10.01 -15.77 -3.05
N LYS A 103 10.29 -16.17 -4.28
CA LYS A 103 11.58 -16.81 -4.61
C LYS A 103 12.74 -15.85 -4.32
N PRO A 104 13.92 -16.34 -3.89
CA PRO A 104 15.07 -15.46 -3.58
C PRO A 104 15.42 -14.49 -4.71
N VAL A 105 15.41 -14.96 -5.98
CA VAL A 105 15.67 -14.10 -7.15
C VAL A 105 14.64 -13.00 -7.35
N ASP A 106 13.39 -13.19 -6.94
CA ASP A 106 12.34 -12.17 -7.06
C ASP A 106 12.50 -11.10 -5.98
N ARG A 107 12.90 -11.50 -4.76
CA ARG A 107 13.15 -10.56 -3.64
C ARG A 107 14.21 -9.52 -3.98
N THR A 108 15.28 -9.89 -4.67
CA THR A 108 16.36 -8.97 -5.04
C THR A 108 15.94 -7.89 -6.03
N ARG A 109 14.75 -7.99 -6.60
CA ARG A 109 14.20 -7.04 -7.56
C ARG A 109 13.18 -6.06 -6.94
N ILE A 110 13.02 -6.11 -5.61
CA ILE A 110 12.17 -5.17 -4.85
C ILE A 110 13.07 -4.28 -4.00
N GLU A 111 12.93 -2.99 -4.16
CA GLU A 111 13.52 -1.96 -3.31
C GLU A 111 12.42 -1.36 -2.43
N LEU A 112 12.62 -1.35 -1.11
CA LEU A 112 11.68 -0.74 -0.15
C LEU A 112 12.32 0.49 0.46
N LEU A 113 11.59 1.60 0.41
CA LEU A 113 12.02 2.90 0.92
C LEU A 113 11.05 3.36 2.01
N GLN A 114 11.50 3.37 3.25
CA GLN A 114 10.77 4.05 4.32
C GLN A 114 11.01 5.55 4.19
N ALA A 115 10.14 6.25 3.45
CA ALA A 115 10.34 7.64 3.08
C ALA A 115 9.05 8.34 2.70
N ASP A 116 9.10 9.69 2.69
CA ASP A 116 8.02 10.50 2.13
C ASP A 116 7.97 10.37 0.61
N VAL A 117 6.81 10.04 0.05
CA VAL A 117 6.56 9.88 -1.39
C VAL A 117 6.86 11.16 -2.19
N ARG A 118 6.87 12.33 -1.53
CA ARG A 118 7.26 13.62 -2.13
C ARG A 118 8.77 13.77 -2.33
N GLY A 119 9.55 12.77 -1.92
CA GLY A 119 10.99 12.72 -2.16
C GLY A 119 11.33 12.24 -3.58
N ASN A 120 12.52 12.62 -4.05
CA ASN A 120 13.08 12.11 -5.30
C ASN A 120 14.08 11.00 -4.97
N GLN A 121 13.61 9.77 -4.92
CA GLN A 121 14.37 8.62 -4.42
C GLN A 121 14.23 7.42 -5.35
N GLY A 122 15.30 6.66 -5.46
CA GLY A 122 15.33 5.43 -6.24
C GLY A 122 15.43 5.65 -7.75
N ARG A 123 15.15 4.59 -8.48
CA ARG A 123 15.15 4.61 -9.96
C ARG A 123 13.86 5.25 -10.47
N ARG A 124 13.96 5.94 -11.61
CA ARG A 124 12.76 6.40 -12.32
C ARG A 124 11.96 5.22 -12.86
N ALA A 125 10.66 5.26 -12.63
CA ALA A 125 9.72 4.19 -12.96
C ALA A 125 9.11 4.35 -14.37
N ASP A 126 8.72 3.22 -14.97
CA ASP A 126 7.84 3.20 -16.13
C ASP A 126 6.39 3.46 -15.70
N VAL A 127 5.98 2.85 -14.58
CA VAL A 127 4.67 3.06 -13.97
C VAL A 127 4.87 3.51 -12.52
N LEU A 128 4.24 4.60 -12.14
CA LEU A 128 4.09 5.04 -10.76
C LEU A 128 2.62 4.92 -10.39
N ALA A 129 2.32 4.14 -9.37
CA ALA A 129 0.97 3.94 -8.87
C ALA A 129 0.83 4.49 -7.45
N ALA A 130 -0.28 5.18 -7.17
CA ALA A 130 -0.72 5.53 -5.83
C ALA A 130 -2.20 5.18 -5.72
N GLN A 131 -2.48 4.08 -5.04
CA GLN A 131 -3.80 3.45 -4.99
C GLN A 131 -4.50 3.69 -3.66
N ASN A 132 -5.75 3.25 -3.58
CA ASN A 132 -6.60 3.35 -2.40
C ASN A 132 -6.75 4.80 -1.93
N PHE A 133 -6.89 5.73 -2.88
CA PHE A 133 -7.06 7.17 -2.62
C PHE A 133 -5.96 7.78 -1.74
N SER A 134 -4.81 7.13 -1.60
CA SER A 134 -3.77 7.47 -0.62
C SER A 134 -3.25 8.90 -0.77
N PHE A 135 -3.19 9.43 -2.01
CA PHE A 135 -2.77 10.81 -2.24
C PHE A 135 -3.77 11.86 -1.68
N TRP A 136 -4.98 11.47 -1.26
CA TRP A 136 -5.96 12.36 -0.62
C TRP A 136 -5.58 12.79 0.79
N ILE A 137 -4.51 12.24 1.37
CA ILE A 137 -3.94 12.77 2.61
C ILE A 137 -3.47 14.22 2.45
N PHE A 138 -3.12 14.63 1.23
CA PHE A 138 -2.71 15.99 0.90
C PHE A 138 -3.93 16.89 0.74
N LYS A 139 -4.21 17.69 1.77
CA LYS A 139 -5.45 18.47 1.86
C LYS A 139 -5.39 19.83 1.15
N THR A 140 -4.20 20.30 0.81
CA THR A 140 -4.01 21.58 0.15
C THR A 140 -3.52 21.45 -1.28
N ARG A 141 -3.86 22.43 -2.14
CA ARG A 141 -3.34 22.47 -3.53
C ARG A 141 -1.82 22.47 -3.57
N ASN A 142 -1.16 23.15 -2.63
CA ASN A 142 0.30 23.20 -2.57
C ASN A 142 0.90 21.83 -2.25
N GLU A 143 0.32 21.07 -1.32
CA GLU A 143 0.78 19.72 -1.00
C GLU A 143 0.58 18.77 -2.19
N LEU A 144 -0.58 18.80 -2.83
CA LEU A 144 -0.86 18.04 -4.04
C LEU A 144 0.11 18.40 -5.18
N ALA A 145 0.36 19.69 -5.41
CA ALA A 145 1.30 20.14 -6.44
C ALA A 145 2.73 19.64 -6.15
N ARG A 146 3.16 19.64 -4.89
CA ARG A 146 4.45 19.08 -4.45
C ARG A 146 4.52 17.58 -4.70
N TYR A 147 3.45 16.84 -4.37
CA TYR A 147 3.37 15.41 -4.63
C TYR A 147 3.44 15.11 -6.14
N PHE A 148 2.62 15.75 -6.96
CA PHE A 148 2.64 15.51 -8.41
C PHE A 148 3.94 15.93 -9.08
N SER A 149 4.60 17.00 -8.59
CA SER A 149 5.94 17.37 -9.04
C SER A 149 6.96 16.29 -8.71
N ALA A 150 6.89 15.68 -7.51
CA ALA A 150 7.75 14.57 -7.12
C ALA A 150 7.45 13.31 -7.95
N ALA A 151 6.19 12.95 -8.11
CA ALA A 151 5.77 11.82 -8.94
C ALA A 151 6.29 11.95 -10.38
N HIS A 152 6.17 13.14 -10.98
CA HIS A 152 6.70 13.42 -12.32
C HIS A 152 8.23 13.23 -12.39
N LYS A 153 8.99 13.68 -11.38
CA LYS A 153 10.45 13.50 -11.31
C LYS A 153 10.87 12.05 -11.15
N ASN A 154 10.04 11.25 -10.47
CA ASN A 154 10.26 9.82 -10.25
C ASN A 154 9.82 8.95 -11.44
N LEU A 155 9.12 9.52 -12.41
CA LEU A 155 8.79 8.87 -13.67
C LEU A 155 9.90 9.04 -14.72
N ARG A 156 10.03 8.03 -15.58
CA ARG A 156 10.80 8.16 -16.83
C ARG A 156 10.08 9.12 -17.78
N ARG A 157 10.79 9.62 -18.80
CA ARG A 157 10.19 10.47 -19.83
C ARG A 157 8.97 9.83 -20.49
N GLN A 158 9.00 8.51 -20.70
CA GLN A 158 7.85 7.70 -21.13
C GLN A 158 7.34 6.91 -19.92
N GLY A 159 6.78 7.60 -18.94
CA GLY A 159 6.20 7.00 -17.75
C GLY A 159 4.72 7.31 -17.62
N VAL A 160 4.00 6.48 -16.86
CA VAL A 160 2.57 6.62 -16.58
C VAL A 160 2.36 6.75 -15.08
N LEU A 161 1.62 7.78 -14.67
CA LEU A 161 1.07 7.89 -13.32
C LEU A 161 -0.31 7.25 -13.31
N VAL A 162 -0.54 6.31 -12.40
CA VAL A 162 -1.83 5.66 -12.16
C VAL A 162 -2.34 6.06 -10.79
N LEU A 163 -3.52 6.62 -10.77
CA LEU A 163 -4.23 7.04 -9.55
C LEU A 163 -5.62 6.43 -9.58
N ASP A 164 -6.10 6.02 -8.44
CA ASP A 164 -7.52 5.73 -8.27
C ASP A 164 -8.21 6.87 -7.54
N MET A 165 -9.46 7.09 -7.88
CA MET A 165 -10.28 8.16 -7.31
C MET A 165 -11.68 7.64 -7.07
N MET A 166 -12.25 7.98 -5.92
CA MET A 166 -13.68 7.85 -5.71
C MET A 166 -14.39 9.01 -6.42
N GLY A 167 -15.45 8.70 -7.14
CA GLY A 167 -16.26 9.70 -7.84
C GLY A 167 -17.62 9.11 -8.20
N GLY A 168 -18.56 9.98 -8.50
CA GLY A 168 -19.92 9.65 -8.88
C GLY A 168 -20.83 10.85 -8.63
N SER A 169 -22.04 10.82 -9.19
CA SER A 169 -23.02 11.89 -9.00
C SER A 169 -23.34 12.16 -7.53
N GLU A 170 -23.29 11.11 -6.70
CA GLU A 170 -23.61 11.19 -5.26
C GLU A 170 -22.42 11.60 -4.38
N SER A 171 -21.19 11.63 -4.92
CA SER A 171 -20.00 11.97 -4.14
C SER A 171 -19.87 13.45 -3.76
N ILE A 172 -20.73 14.31 -4.31
CA ILE A 172 -20.78 15.75 -4.07
C ILE A 172 -22.09 16.21 -3.38
N GLU A 173 -22.97 15.28 -2.99
CA GLU A 173 -24.17 15.58 -2.21
C GLU A 173 -23.80 15.79 -0.74
N GLU A 174 -24.06 17.00 -0.22
CA GLU A 174 -23.62 17.41 1.14
C GLU A 174 -24.50 16.86 2.29
N ASP A 175 -25.71 16.37 2.04
CA ASP A 175 -26.70 16.08 3.10
C ASP A 175 -27.43 14.73 2.95
N ARG A 176 -26.72 13.63 2.67
CA ARG A 176 -27.34 12.31 2.81
C ARG A 176 -27.17 11.77 4.22
N HIS A 177 -28.22 11.92 5.05
CA HIS A 177 -28.36 11.13 6.27
C HIS A 177 -28.85 9.73 5.86
N ASP A 178 -28.02 8.71 6.07
CA ASP A 178 -28.49 7.32 6.03
C ASP A 178 -29.43 7.12 7.23
N GLU A 179 -30.73 6.90 6.97
CA GLU A 179 -31.74 6.51 7.98
C GLU A 179 -31.59 5.02 8.35
#